data_be80538f2f5668cd7a6b0db0af396a88
#
_entry.id   be80538f2f5668cd7a6b0db0af396a88
#
_cell.length_a   1.000
_cell.length_b   1.000
_cell.length_c   1.000
_cell.angle_alpha   90.00
_cell.angle_beta   90.00
_cell.angle_gamma   90.00
#
_symmetry.space_group_name_H-M   'P 1'
#
loop_
_entity.id
_entity.type
_entity.pdbx_description
1 polymer ?
#
loop_
_entity_poly.entity_id
_entity_poly.type
_entity_poly.pdbx_seq_one_letter_code
_entity_poly.pdbx_strand_id
1 'polypeptide(L)'
;YGEKFIFRGENPNNFVKIGENLYRIIEITEDNELKLISTKICEDTYSWDDRYNIEKDDNVGINDYSKSRIKDGLNNIYKSEYFNDEERSMIIPHSICIGKRYLDDQNIDGTSECSNVYPDQKVSLINVSEYMRASLDSNCTNSTSESCSNYNYIGNVSSYLMTTTAVADNTYQIYVISYGVAEASDASITGSIYPVVYIDKNTLYAAGDGTEENPYTV
;
A
#
# COMPACT_ATOMS: atom_id res chain seq x y z
N TYR A 1 16.47 -13.17 -13.73
CA TYR A 1 15.33 -12.61 -12.99
C TYR A 1 15.37 -13.24 -11.60
N GLY A 2 15.33 -12.41 -10.52
CA GLY A 2 15.28 -12.86 -9.14
C GLY A 2 13.91 -13.49 -8.82
N GLU A 3 13.87 -14.33 -7.77
CA GLU A 3 12.59 -14.78 -7.23
C GLU A 3 11.98 -13.64 -6.38
N LYS A 4 10.68 -13.39 -6.55
CA LYS A 4 9.94 -12.47 -5.71
C LYS A 4 9.79 -13.06 -4.31
N PHE A 5 10.12 -12.28 -3.27
CA PHE A 5 9.98 -12.70 -1.88
C PHE A 5 8.95 -11.80 -1.17
N ILE A 6 7.92 -12.40 -0.54
CA ILE A 6 6.85 -11.69 0.16
C ILE A 6 6.94 -12.00 1.65
N PHE A 7 6.96 -10.95 2.49
CA PHE A 7 6.88 -11.10 3.93
C PHE A 7 5.44 -11.35 4.37
N ARG A 8 5.26 -12.34 5.24
CA ARG A 8 3.94 -12.81 5.68
C ARG A 8 3.95 -13.13 7.18
N GLY A 9 2.77 -13.11 7.78
CA GLY A 9 2.58 -13.48 9.16
C GLY A 9 2.33 -12.29 10.08
N GLU A 10 2.12 -12.55 11.36
CA GLU A 10 1.81 -11.52 12.35
C GLU A 10 3.05 -10.69 12.69
N ASN A 11 4.20 -11.34 12.87
CA ASN A 11 5.44 -10.70 13.28
C ASN A 11 6.66 -11.20 12.48
N PRO A 12 6.70 -10.98 11.14
CA PRO A 12 7.90 -11.32 10.39
C PRO A 12 9.05 -10.37 10.73
N ASN A 13 10.29 -10.86 10.64
CA ASN A 13 11.50 -10.05 10.80
C ASN A 13 11.72 -9.23 9.53
N ASN A 14 10.98 -8.14 9.36
CA ASN A 14 10.94 -7.31 8.16
C ASN A 14 11.04 -5.81 8.43
N PHE A 15 11.52 -5.43 9.61
CA PHE A 15 11.74 -4.03 9.91
C PHE A 15 13.03 -3.50 9.28
N VAL A 16 12.95 -2.30 8.71
CA VAL A 16 14.08 -1.55 8.12
C VAL A 16 14.06 -0.14 8.68
N LYS A 17 15.22 0.34 9.12
CA LYS A 17 15.42 1.72 9.55
C LYS A 17 16.19 2.50 8.49
N ILE A 18 15.61 3.63 8.06
CA ILE A 18 16.26 4.60 7.15
C ILE A 18 16.34 5.92 7.91
N GLY A 19 17.54 6.34 8.25
CA GLY A 19 17.71 7.48 9.15
C GLY A 19 17.03 7.25 10.49
N GLU A 20 16.07 8.09 10.85
CA GLU A 20 15.28 7.94 12.08
C GLU A 20 13.93 7.25 11.89
N ASN A 21 13.51 6.98 10.65
CA ASN A 21 12.20 6.42 10.35
C ASN A 21 12.25 4.90 10.19
N LEU A 22 11.19 4.24 10.65
CA LEU A 22 11.03 2.80 10.62
C LEU A 22 10.02 2.39 9.56
N TYR A 23 10.37 1.37 8.79
CA TYR A 23 9.57 0.78 7.73
C TYR A 23 9.43 -0.72 7.92
N ARG A 24 8.46 -1.31 7.22
CA ARG A 24 8.36 -2.77 7.08
C ARG A 24 8.49 -3.16 5.62
N ILE A 25 9.27 -4.19 5.32
CA ILE A 25 9.39 -4.74 3.97
C ILE A 25 8.08 -5.50 3.66
N ILE A 26 7.40 -5.12 2.57
CA ILE A 26 6.26 -5.85 2.04
C ILE A 26 6.78 -7.00 1.17
N GLU A 27 7.66 -6.66 0.23
CA GLU A 27 8.25 -7.64 -0.69
C GLU A 27 9.64 -7.20 -1.15
N ILE A 28 10.42 -8.18 -1.58
CA ILE A 28 11.59 -8.00 -2.43
C ILE A 28 11.13 -8.35 -3.84
N THR A 29 11.23 -7.40 -4.76
CA THR A 29 10.76 -7.58 -6.15
C THR A 29 11.69 -8.49 -6.95
N GLU A 30 11.26 -8.93 -8.14
CA GLU A 30 12.07 -9.71 -9.07
C GLU A 30 13.36 -8.97 -9.50
N ASP A 31 13.31 -7.63 -9.52
CA ASP A 31 14.46 -6.76 -9.79
C ASP A 31 15.31 -6.53 -8.54
N ASN A 32 14.97 -7.19 -7.45
CA ASN A 32 15.57 -7.07 -6.11
C ASN A 32 15.47 -5.66 -5.51
N GLU A 33 14.46 -4.91 -5.85
CA GLU A 33 14.09 -3.70 -5.14
C GLU A 33 13.30 -4.05 -3.88
N LEU A 34 13.40 -3.21 -2.85
CA LEU A 34 12.62 -3.38 -1.64
C LEU A 34 11.38 -2.49 -1.68
N LYS A 35 10.23 -3.11 -1.58
CA LYS A 35 8.97 -2.41 -1.35
C LYS A 35 8.73 -2.29 0.14
N LEU A 36 8.68 -1.06 0.61
CA LEU A 36 8.59 -0.70 2.03
C LEU A 36 7.27 0.02 2.33
N ILE A 37 6.62 -0.33 3.43
CA ILE A 37 5.51 0.46 4.01
C ILE A 37 6.02 1.17 5.26
N SER A 38 5.74 2.47 5.38
CA SER A 38 6.07 3.21 6.59
C SER A 38 5.28 2.70 7.79
N THR A 39 5.92 2.66 8.97
CA THR A 39 5.22 2.42 10.24
C THR A 39 4.58 3.69 10.81
N LYS A 40 4.94 4.84 10.26
CA LYS A 40 4.42 6.15 10.65
C LYS A 40 3.26 6.55 9.73
N ILE A 41 2.13 6.92 10.33
CA ILE A 41 0.99 7.49 9.60
C ILE A 41 1.36 8.89 9.09
N CYS A 42 0.91 9.24 7.90
CA CYS A 42 0.91 10.63 7.46
C CYS A 42 -0.20 11.40 8.18
N GLU A 43 0.16 12.52 8.81
CA GLU A 43 -0.80 13.36 9.54
C GLU A 43 -1.72 14.14 8.61
N ASP A 44 -1.29 14.39 7.37
CA ASP A 44 -2.12 15.01 6.36
C ASP A 44 -3.27 14.07 5.96
N THR A 45 -4.47 14.60 5.90
CA THR A 45 -5.66 13.86 5.47
C THR A 45 -6.01 14.23 4.03
N TYR A 46 -6.12 13.21 3.19
CA TYR A 46 -6.58 13.37 1.81
C TYR A 46 -7.80 12.48 1.60
N SER A 47 -8.80 12.99 0.87
CA SER A 47 -9.78 12.11 0.23
C SER A 47 -9.07 11.34 -0.88
N TRP A 48 -9.46 10.10 -1.13
CA TRP A 48 -8.93 9.38 -2.28
C TRP A 48 -9.26 10.13 -3.58
N ASP A 49 -10.53 10.54 -3.71
CA ASP A 49 -10.99 11.51 -4.73
C ASP A 49 -12.33 12.13 -4.29
N ASP A 50 -12.52 13.43 -4.41
CA ASP A 50 -13.70 14.13 -3.93
C ASP A 50 -14.50 14.80 -5.06
N ARG A 51 -14.22 14.43 -6.32
CA ARG A 51 -14.91 15.01 -7.48
C ARG A 51 -16.34 14.50 -7.59
N TYR A 52 -17.16 15.33 -8.26
CA TYR A 52 -18.51 14.96 -8.63
C TYR A 52 -18.52 13.71 -9.53
N ASN A 53 -19.36 12.75 -9.20
CA ASN A 53 -19.54 11.51 -9.94
C ASN A 53 -20.90 11.49 -10.63
N ILE A 54 -20.90 11.36 -11.97
CA ILE A 54 -22.14 11.41 -12.78
C ILE A 54 -23.02 10.18 -12.52
N GLU A 55 -22.44 9.01 -12.25
CA GLU A 55 -23.19 7.77 -12.00
C GLU A 55 -24.01 7.88 -10.71
N LYS A 56 -23.47 8.56 -9.69
CA LYS A 56 -24.11 8.76 -8.39
C LYS A 56 -24.89 10.07 -8.27
N ASP A 57 -24.64 11.02 -9.17
CA ASP A 57 -25.18 12.38 -9.08
C ASP A 57 -24.80 13.08 -7.75
N ASP A 58 -23.55 12.83 -7.27
CA ASP A 58 -23.05 13.34 -5.98
C ASP A 58 -21.52 13.44 -5.97
N ASN A 59 -20.96 14.15 -4.97
CA ASN A 59 -19.52 14.31 -4.74
C ASN A 59 -18.89 13.11 -4.01
N VAL A 60 -19.10 11.89 -4.51
CA VAL A 60 -18.56 10.66 -3.94
C VAL A 60 -17.21 10.26 -4.52
N GLY A 61 -16.67 11.07 -5.43
CA GLY A 61 -15.38 10.85 -6.07
C GLY A 61 -15.44 10.00 -7.34
N ILE A 62 -14.28 9.86 -7.98
CA ILE A 62 -14.08 9.04 -9.18
C ILE A 62 -12.91 8.10 -8.92
N ASN A 63 -13.13 6.79 -9.08
CA ASN A 63 -12.15 5.76 -8.78
C ASN A 63 -11.13 5.53 -9.94
N ASP A 64 -10.63 6.62 -10.51
CA ASP A 64 -9.54 6.64 -11.50
C ASP A 64 -8.28 7.19 -10.84
N TYR A 65 -7.35 6.29 -10.46
CA TYR A 65 -6.12 6.67 -9.77
C TYR A 65 -5.31 7.70 -10.54
N SER A 66 -5.24 7.58 -11.87
CA SER A 66 -4.41 8.45 -12.70
C SER A 66 -4.76 9.95 -12.58
N LYS A 67 -5.98 10.23 -12.18
CA LYS A 67 -6.54 11.60 -12.02
C LYS A 67 -7.01 11.89 -10.59
N SER A 68 -6.73 11.01 -9.64
CA SER A 68 -7.23 11.10 -8.27
C SER A 68 -6.52 12.17 -7.43
N ARG A 69 -7.22 12.65 -6.41
CA ARG A 69 -6.64 13.56 -5.40
C ARG A 69 -5.57 12.86 -4.57
N ILE A 70 -5.75 11.56 -4.28
CA ILE A 70 -4.77 10.80 -3.51
C ILE A 70 -3.41 10.72 -4.23
N LYS A 71 -3.38 10.55 -5.56
CA LYS A 71 -2.13 10.57 -6.33
C LYS A 71 -1.39 11.91 -6.14
N ASP A 72 -2.12 13.02 -6.24
CA ASP A 72 -1.53 14.35 -6.04
C ASP A 72 -1.10 14.55 -4.58
N GLY A 73 -1.89 14.05 -3.61
CA GLY A 73 -1.56 14.02 -2.19
C GLY A 73 -0.26 13.26 -1.92
N LEU A 74 -0.10 12.06 -2.47
CA LEU A 74 1.13 11.25 -2.33
C LEU A 74 2.36 11.97 -2.89
N ASN A 75 2.21 12.67 -4.01
CA ASN A 75 3.28 13.51 -4.56
C ASN A 75 3.63 14.70 -3.63
N ASN A 76 2.64 15.27 -2.93
CA ASN A 76 2.89 16.31 -1.94
C ASN A 76 3.57 15.74 -0.69
N ILE A 77 3.16 14.57 -0.21
CA ILE A 77 3.81 13.84 0.90
C ILE A 77 5.29 13.59 0.58
N TYR A 78 5.62 13.15 -0.64
CA TYR A 78 7.03 12.97 -1.05
C TYR A 78 7.86 14.24 -0.93
N LYS A 79 7.27 15.41 -1.19
CA LYS A 79 7.95 16.71 -1.17
C LYS A 79 7.92 17.40 0.20
N SER A 80 7.08 16.90 1.12
CA SER A 80 6.90 17.47 2.46
C SER A 80 8.02 17.04 3.42
N GLU A 81 7.94 17.50 4.66
CA GLU A 81 8.83 17.10 5.75
C GLU A 81 8.57 15.66 6.25
N TYR A 82 7.60 14.95 5.67
CA TYR A 82 7.35 13.55 5.99
C TYR A 82 8.58 12.68 5.72
N PHE A 83 9.24 12.90 4.57
CA PHE A 83 10.50 12.27 4.22
C PHE A 83 11.64 13.26 4.42
N ASN A 84 12.72 12.84 5.08
CA ASN A 84 13.96 13.60 5.15
C ASN A 84 14.79 13.47 3.85
N ASP A 85 15.91 14.17 3.73
CA ASP A 85 16.73 14.16 2.52
C ASP A 85 17.41 12.81 2.29
N GLU A 86 17.78 12.09 3.36
CA GLU A 86 18.35 10.76 3.28
C GLU A 86 17.36 9.77 2.67
N GLU A 87 16.13 9.72 3.18
CA GLU A 87 15.06 8.87 2.65
C GLU A 87 14.75 9.21 1.19
N ARG A 88 14.59 10.49 0.87
CA ARG A 88 14.34 10.93 -0.51
C ARG A 88 15.44 10.50 -1.48
N SER A 89 16.70 10.47 -1.04
CA SER A 89 17.82 10.06 -1.88
C SER A 89 17.82 8.56 -2.22
N MET A 90 17.20 7.74 -1.39
CA MET A 90 17.10 6.29 -1.55
C MET A 90 15.84 5.85 -2.31
N ILE A 91 14.78 6.67 -2.25
CA ILE A 91 13.50 6.34 -2.89
C ILE A 91 13.63 6.42 -4.41
N ILE A 92 13.45 5.28 -5.06
CA ILE A 92 13.43 5.17 -6.52
C ILE A 92 12.00 5.26 -7.07
N PRO A 93 11.81 5.79 -8.30
CA PRO A 93 10.51 5.73 -8.96
C PRO A 93 10.19 4.30 -9.37
N HIS A 94 8.95 3.89 -9.19
CA HIS A 94 8.48 2.56 -9.56
C HIS A 94 7.11 2.62 -10.25
N SER A 95 6.82 1.66 -11.11
CA SER A 95 5.49 1.49 -11.71
C SER A 95 4.58 0.75 -10.75
N ILE A 96 3.48 1.38 -10.32
CA ILE A 96 2.56 0.80 -9.35
C ILE A 96 1.32 0.20 -10.01
N CYS A 97 0.80 -0.88 -9.41
CA CYS A 97 -0.44 -1.54 -9.84
C CYS A 97 -1.66 -0.71 -9.44
N ILE A 98 -2.48 -0.33 -10.41
CA ILE A 98 -3.68 0.50 -10.23
C ILE A 98 -4.92 -0.10 -10.92
N GLY A 99 -4.87 -1.37 -11.31
CA GLY A 99 -6.02 -2.07 -11.88
C GLY A 99 -7.15 -2.20 -10.86
N LYS A 100 -8.34 -2.43 -11.38
CA LYS A 100 -9.56 -2.54 -10.59
C LYS A 100 -9.84 -3.98 -10.21
N ARG A 101 -10.51 -4.15 -9.06
CA ARG A 101 -10.88 -5.43 -8.50
C ARG A 101 -12.40 -5.55 -8.41
N TYR A 102 -12.95 -6.68 -8.83
CA TYR A 102 -14.37 -7.01 -8.59
C TYR A 102 -14.60 -7.36 -7.12
N LEU A 103 -15.82 -7.14 -6.62
CA LEU A 103 -16.16 -7.40 -5.21
C LEU A 103 -16.08 -8.90 -4.85
N ASP A 104 -16.29 -9.78 -5.82
CA ASP A 104 -16.24 -11.23 -5.66
C ASP A 104 -14.90 -11.85 -6.13
N ASP A 105 -13.92 -11.03 -6.47
CA ASP A 105 -12.63 -11.49 -6.97
C ASP A 105 -11.85 -12.25 -5.89
N GLN A 106 -11.51 -13.49 -6.19
CA GLN A 106 -10.74 -14.40 -5.31
C GLN A 106 -9.24 -14.42 -5.64
N ASN A 107 -8.81 -13.59 -6.58
CA ASN A 107 -7.41 -13.52 -6.96
C ASN A 107 -6.59 -12.88 -5.82
N ILE A 108 -5.58 -13.58 -5.35
CA ILE A 108 -4.66 -13.11 -4.30
C ILE A 108 -3.24 -12.84 -4.82
N ASP A 109 -2.95 -13.16 -6.09
CA ASP A 109 -1.59 -13.06 -6.64
C ASP A 109 -1.22 -11.64 -7.12
N GLY A 110 -2.20 -10.73 -7.19
CA GLY A 110 -2.03 -9.33 -7.59
C GLY A 110 -2.25 -9.08 -9.07
N THR A 111 -2.60 -10.08 -9.88
CA THR A 111 -2.82 -9.89 -11.33
C THR A 111 -4.02 -9.00 -11.63
N SER A 112 -5.03 -8.94 -10.74
CA SER A 112 -6.18 -8.03 -10.87
C SER A 112 -5.72 -6.58 -10.82
N GLU A 113 -5.00 -6.19 -9.77
CA GLU A 113 -4.49 -4.83 -9.61
C GLU A 113 -3.39 -4.50 -10.62
N CYS A 114 -2.56 -5.48 -10.99
CA CYS A 114 -1.49 -5.28 -11.99
C CYS A 114 -1.99 -5.40 -13.44
N SER A 115 -3.30 -5.57 -13.67
CA SER A 115 -3.90 -5.46 -15.02
C SER A 115 -3.75 -4.07 -15.63
N ASN A 116 -3.51 -3.05 -14.81
CA ASN A 116 -3.16 -1.69 -15.20
C ASN A 116 -2.09 -1.13 -14.27
N VAL A 117 -1.13 -0.39 -14.82
CA VAL A 117 -0.01 0.17 -14.07
C VAL A 117 0.12 1.68 -14.30
N TYR A 118 0.60 2.40 -13.29
CA TYR A 118 0.90 3.82 -13.37
C TYR A 118 2.39 4.04 -13.12
N PRO A 119 3.13 4.65 -14.07
CA PRO A 119 4.58 4.71 -14.02
C PRO A 119 5.12 5.80 -13.07
N ASP A 120 6.41 5.69 -12.76
CA ASP A 120 7.25 6.73 -12.15
C ASP A 120 6.75 7.29 -10.82
N GLN A 121 6.12 6.45 -9.98
CA GLN A 121 5.66 6.89 -8.67
C GLN A 121 6.77 6.76 -7.63
N LYS A 122 7.04 7.82 -6.89
CA LYS A 122 7.97 7.83 -5.74
C LYS A 122 7.31 7.32 -4.46
N VAL A 123 6.02 7.61 -4.29
CA VAL A 123 5.21 7.19 -3.15
C VAL A 123 3.90 6.61 -3.66
N SER A 124 3.48 5.52 -3.07
CA SER A 124 2.20 4.86 -3.34
C SER A 124 1.50 4.45 -2.05
N LEU A 125 0.45 3.66 -2.18
CA LEU A 125 -0.20 2.93 -1.11
C LEU A 125 -0.09 1.43 -1.41
N ILE A 126 -0.40 0.59 -0.43
CA ILE A 126 -0.59 -0.85 -0.69
C ILE A 126 -1.81 -1.07 -1.57
N ASN A 127 -1.88 -2.22 -2.22
CA ASN A 127 -3.10 -2.72 -2.84
C ASN A 127 -3.72 -3.87 -2.02
N VAL A 128 -4.96 -4.25 -2.36
CA VAL A 128 -5.69 -5.29 -1.62
C VAL A 128 -5.00 -6.64 -1.68
N SER A 129 -4.43 -7.03 -2.81
CA SER A 129 -3.70 -8.30 -2.93
C SER A 129 -2.46 -8.35 -2.03
N GLU A 130 -1.75 -7.24 -1.83
CA GLU A 130 -0.62 -7.16 -0.91
C GLU A 130 -1.05 -7.36 0.53
N TYR A 131 -2.17 -6.73 0.92
CA TYR A 131 -2.78 -6.96 2.23
C TYR A 131 -3.15 -8.44 2.43
N MET A 132 -3.86 -9.05 1.46
CA MET A 132 -4.26 -10.45 1.55
C MET A 132 -3.06 -11.39 1.62
N ARG A 133 -2.02 -11.15 0.81
CA ARG A 133 -0.79 -11.97 0.79
C ARG A 133 0.03 -11.88 2.08
N ALA A 134 -0.11 -10.80 2.85
CA ALA A 134 0.57 -10.68 4.13
C ALA A 134 0.01 -11.62 5.20
N SER A 135 -1.23 -12.12 5.06
CA SER A 135 -1.82 -13.12 5.94
C SER A 135 -1.24 -14.51 5.72
N LEU A 136 -1.07 -15.28 6.80
CA LEU A 136 -0.79 -16.72 6.77
C LEU A 136 -2.03 -17.58 6.93
N ASP A 137 -3.23 -16.99 7.13
CA ASP A 137 -4.45 -17.76 7.24
C ASP A 137 -4.90 -18.28 5.85
N SER A 138 -4.99 -19.58 5.70
CA SER A 138 -5.44 -20.23 4.45
C SER A 138 -6.87 -19.91 4.08
N ASN A 139 -7.69 -19.40 5.00
CA ASN A 139 -9.05 -18.97 4.76
C ASN A 139 -9.13 -17.50 4.24
N CYS A 140 -8.01 -16.80 4.14
CA CYS A 140 -7.93 -15.52 3.43
C CYS A 140 -7.95 -15.77 1.92
N THR A 141 -9.14 -15.99 1.36
CA THR A 141 -9.34 -16.38 -0.04
C THR A 141 -9.98 -15.31 -0.92
N ASN A 142 -10.49 -14.25 -0.31
CA ASN A 142 -11.05 -13.08 -1.00
C ASN A 142 -10.91 -11.83 -0.13
N SER A 143 -11.12 -10.65 -0.73
CA SER A 143 -10.88 -9.36 -0.10
C SER A 143 -11.76 -9.09 1.13
N THR A 144 -12.97 -9.62 1.16
CA THR A 144 -13.95 -9.40 2.24
C THR A 144 -13.85 -10.45 3.37
N SER A 145 -12.90 -11.38 3.29
CA SER A 145 -12.71 -12.40 4.32
C SER A 145 -12.07 -11.78 5.58
N GLU A 146 -12.76 -11.89 6.72
CA GLU A 146 -12.22 -11.52 8.03
C GLU A 146 -10.92 -12.28 8.38
N SER A 147 -10.77 -13.49 7.82
CA SER A 147 -9.55 -14.29 8.01
C SER A 147 -8.29 -13.63 7.46
N CYS A 148 -8.41 -12.63 6.59
CA CYS A 148 -7.26 -11.89 6.09
C CYS A 148 -6.57 -11.04 7.16
N SER A 149 -7.24 -10.74 8.27
CA SER A 149 -6.64 -10.07 9.43
C SER A 149 -5.78 -11.02 10.28
N ASN A 150 -6.04 -12.32 10.20
CA ASN A 150 -5.32 -13.30 11.00
C ASN A 150 -3.88 -13.46 10.53
N TYR A 151 -2.96 -13.47 11.49
CA TYR A 151 -1.53 -13.62 11.20
C TYR A 151 -1.07 -12.67 10.09
N ASN A 152 -1.45 -11.39 10.20
CA ASN A 152 -1.19 -10.36 9.20
C ASN A 152 -0.61 -9.10 9.85
N TYR A 153 0.66 -8.81 9.60
CA TYR A 153 1.34 -7.65 10.18
C TYR A 153 0.81 -6.30 9.68
N ILE A 154 0.11 -6.28 8.53
CA ILE A 154 -0.52 -5.06 7.99
C ILE A 154 -1.91 -4.85 8.62
N GLY A 155 -2.55 -5.92 9.11
CA GLY A 155 -3.92 -5.90 9.62
C GLY A 155 -4.15 -5.11 10.92
N ASN A 156 -3.10 -4.80 11.67
CA ASN A 156 -3.19 -4.09 12.96
C ASN A 156 -3.25 -2.55 12.81
N VAL A 157 -3.51 -2.03 11.61
CA VAL A 157 -3.62 -0.59 11.38
C VAL A 157 -5.01 -0.12 11.77
N SER A 158 -5.08 0.96 12.55
CA SER A 158 -6.33 1.63 12.94
C SER A 158 -7.16 2.05 11.72
N SER A 159 -8.46 2.16 11.91
CA SER A 159 -9.52 2.58 11.01
C SER A 159 -9.13 3.12 9.63
N TYR A 160 -9.63 2.50 8.55
CA TYR A 160 -9.54 2.93 7.15
C TYR A 160 -8.12 3.16 6.60
N LEU A 161 -7.35 2.08 6.48
CA LEU A 161 -6.11 2.12 5.71
C LEU A 161 -6.44 2.29 4.22
N MET A 162 -5.96 3.36 3.62
CA MET A 162 -6.14 3.66 2.20
C MET A 162 -5.34 2.70 1.32
N THR A 163 -5.93 2.28 0.19
CA THR A 163 -5.28 1.43 -0.81
C THR A 163 -5.27 2.08 -2.20
N THR A 164 -4.48 1.57 -3.13
CA THR A 164 -4.54 1.96 -4.55
C THR A 164 -5.67 1.27 -5.29
N THR A 165 -6.29 0.23 -4.72
CA THR A 165 -7.24 -0.63 -5.42
C THR A 165 -8.61 0.03 -5.56
N ALA A 166 -9.08 0.17 -6.78
CA ALA A 166 -10.42 0.63 -7.11
C ALA A 166 -11.38 -0.55 -7.33
N VAL A 167 -12.68 -0.33 -7.08
CA VAL A 167 -13.74 -1.30 -7.38
C VAL A 167 -14.04 -1.29 -8.87
N ALA A 168 -14.15 -2.49 -9.48
CA ALA A 168 -14.41 -2.64 -10.92
C ALA A 168 -15.89 -2.44 -11.28
N ASP A 169 -16.82 -2.71 -10.36
CA ASP A 169 -18.25 -2.73 -10.59
C ASP A 169 -18.90 -1.35 -10.75
N ASN A 170 -18.15 -0.30 -10.47
CA ASN A 170 -18.65 1.09 -10.55
C ASN A 170 -17.52 2.09 -10.79
N THR A 171 -17.85 3.39 -10.85
CA THR A 171 -16.90 4.47 -11.12
C THR A 171 -16.55 5.32 -9.89
N TYR A 172 -17.04 4.97 -8.71
CA TYR A 172 -16.95 5.84 -7.52
C TYR A 172 -16.42 5.13 -6.27
N GLN A 173 -16.27 3.81 -6.23
CA GLN A 173 -15.78 3.11 -5.04
C GLN A 173 -14.34 2.65 -5.18
N ILE A 174 -13.67 2.67 -4.05
CA ILE A 174 -12.31 2.15 -3.84
C ILE A 174 -12.35 1.13 -2.70
N TYR A 175 -11.28 0.35 -2.56
CA TYR A 175 -11.09 -0.48 -1.38
C TYR A 175 -10.30 0.26 -0.31
N VAL A 176 -10.76 0.13 0.93
CA VAL A 176 -10.03 0.48 2.15
C VAL A 176 -9.92 -0.77 3.03
N ILE A 177 -8.87 -0.86 3.86
CA ILE A 177 -8.80 -1.90 4.87
C ILE A 177 -9.30 -1.30 6.18
N SER A 178 -10.39 -1.86 6.68
CA SER A 178 -11.09 -1.40 7.88
C SER A 178 -11.23 -2.58 8.84
N TYR A 179 -10.70 -2.45 10.04
CA TYR A 179 -10.72 -3.51 11.07
C TYR A 179 -10.27 -4.89 10.55
N GLY A 180 -9.29 -4.90 9.65
CA GLY A 180 -8.75 -6.12 9.08
C GLY A 180 -9.54 -6.75 7.94
N VAL A 181 -10.50 -6.03 7.36
CA VAL A 181 -11.27 -6.43 6.18
C VAL A 181 -11.09 -5.40 5.08
N ALA A 182 -10.87 -5.85 3.85
CA ALA A 182 -10.90 -4.95 2.70
C ALA A 182 -12.35 -4.76 2.26
N GLU A 183 -12.86 -3.57 2.45
CA GLU A 183 -14.24 -3.20 2.13
C GLU A 183 -14.31 -2.08 1.09
N ALA A 184 -15.40 -2.07 0.31
CA ALA A 184 -15.66 -1.01 -0.66
C ALA A 184 -16.21 0.23 0.04
N SER A 185 -15.66 1.38 -0.27
CA SER A 185 -16.11 2.68 0.22
C SER A 185 -16.11 3.71 -0.91
N ASP A 186 -16.89 4.77 -0.77
CA ASP A 186 -16.88 5.86 -1.73
C ASP A 186 -15.48 6.51 -1.78
N ALA A 187 -15.03 6.90 -2.95
CA ALA A 187 -13.71 7.48 -3.12
C ALA A 187 -13.53 8.83 -2.40
N SER A 188 -14.63 9.47 -1.99
CA SER A 188 -14.59 10.70 -1.18
C SER A 188 -14.15 10.47 0.27
N ILE A 189 -14.04 9.20 0.72
CA ILE A 189 -13.59 8.89 2.08
C ILE A 189 -12.19 9.46 2.34
N THR A 190 -11.97 9.86 3.58
CA THR A 190 -10.65 10.16 4.13
C THR A 190 -10.21 9.00 5.01
N GLY A 191 -8.95 8.62 4.93
CA GLY A 191 -8.44 7.50 5.73
C GLY A 191 -6.97 7.68 6.10
N SER A 192 -6.44 6.69 6.79
CA SER A 192 -5.04 6.65 7.19
C SER A 192 -4.14 6.36 6.00
N ILE A 193 -3.14 7.20 5.80
CA ILE A 193 -2.12 7.05 4.76
C ILE A 193 -0.84 6.54 5.40
N TYR A 194 -0.44 5.33 5.03
CA TYR A 194 0.88 4.78 5.31
C TYR A 194 1.65 4.71 3.99
N PRO A 195 2.56 5.65 3.75
CA PRO A 195 3.27 5.72 2.48
C PRO A 195 4.04 4.44 2.16
N VAL A 196 3.94 4.00 0.92
CA VAL A 196 4.70 2.89 0.37
C VAL A 196 5.73 3.44 -0.60
N VAL A 197 6.97 3.02 -0.45
CA VAL A 197 8.12 3.45 -1.25
C VAL A 197 8.91 2.25 -1.75
N TYR A 198 9.70 2.46 -2.80
CA TYR A 198 10.66 1.48 -3.29
C TYR A 198 12.08 2.04 -3.11
N ILE A 199 13.00 1.19 -2.67
CA ILE A 199 14.43 1.49 -2.61
C ILE A 199 15.25 0.42 -3.33
N ASP A 200 16.40 0.83 -3.88
CA ASP A 200 17.32 -0.12 -4.53
C ASP A 200 17.92 -1.07 -3.49
N LYS A 201 17.99 -2.35 -3.82
CA LYS A 201 18.64 -3.38 -2.98
C LYS A 201 20.10 -3.06 -2.61
N ASN A 202 20.79 -2.34 -3.47
CA ASN A 202 22.19 -1.99 -3.24
C ASN A 202 22.36 -0.94 -2.13
N THR A 203 21.24 -0.34 -1.68
CA THR A 203 21.20 0.54 -0.52
C THR A 203 21.16 -0.20 0.81
N LEU A 204 20.89 -1.49 0.82
CA LEU A 204 20.99 -2.34 2.00
C LEU A 204 22.38 -2.96 2.03
N TYR A 205 23.07 -3.05 3.08
CA TYR A 205 22.79 -3.58 4.39
C TYR A 205 23.97 -3.26 5.34
N ALA A 206 23.73 -2.66 6.46
CA ALA A 206 24.82 -2.44 7.43
C ALA A 206 24.71 -3.36 8.66
N ALA A 207 23.53 -3.57 9.23
CA ALA A 207 23.32 -4.37 10.44
C ALA A 207 21.85 -4.73 10.66
N GLY A 208 21.57 -5.49 11.71
CA GLY A 208 20.21 -5.85 12.16
C GLY A 208 19.81 -7.27 11.79
N ASP A 209 18.69 -7.72 12.37
CA ASP A 209 18.07 -9.02 12.12
C ASP A 209 16.61 -8.89 11.66
N GLY A 210 16.15 -7.64 11.44
CA GLY A 210 14.81 -7.32 10.96
C GLY A 210 13.72 -7.35 12.01
N THR A 211 14.07 -7.51 13.29
CA THR A 211 13.13 -7.30 14.39
C THR A 211 12.91 -5.79 14.61
N GLU A 212 11.85 -5.41 15.34
CA GLU A 212 11.57 -4.02 15.65
C GLU A 212 12.66 -3.41 16.54
N GLU A 213 13.21 -4.20 17.48
CA GLU A 213 14.28 -3.79 18.39
C GLU A 213 15.64 -3.72 17.70
N ASN A 214 15.84 -4.48 16.63
CA ASN A 214 17.09 -4.52 15.86
C ASN A 214 16.79 -4.56 14.35
N PRO A 215 16.20 -3.49 13.77
CA PRO A 215 15.83 -3.45 12.36
C PRO A 215 17.05 -3.53 11.44
N TYR A 216 16.84 -4.01 10.23
CA TYR A 216 17.85 -3.80 9.18
C TYR A 216 18.14 -2.33 9.04
N THR A 217 19.40 -1.94 8.93
CA THR A 217 19.81 -0.54 8.71
C THR A 217 20.37 -0.37 7.31
N VAL A 218 20.18 0.80 6.77
CA VAL A 218 20.65 1.21 5.44
C VAL A 218 21.87 2.08 5.56
#